data_0a3b55c4c30101f7c2370f52b6ace099
#
_entry.id   0a3b55c4c30101f7c2370f52b6ace099
#
_cell.length_a   1.000
_cell.length_b   1.000
_cell.length_c   1.000
_cell.angle_alpha   90.00
_cell.angle_beta   90.00
_cell.angle_gamma   90.00
#
_symmetry.space_group_name_H-M   'P 1'
#
loop_
_entity.id
_entity.type
_entity.pdbx_description
1 polymer ?
#
loop_
_entity_poly.entity_id
_entity_poly.type
_entity_poly.pdbx_seq_one_letter_code
_entity_poly.pdbx_strand_id
1 'polypeptide(L)'
;SKRRVVVTDIFFGALIDKTHSKRGKARPWMLYGYIGCAITLLAIFAIPANLGQVAQYAWFLIAYTLLNAVFYTANNIAYSALTALVTKNSAEQVEMCSYRFMFAFATSLLIQSITLGAVTALGGGAAGWRTVAIIYAITGLLVNTLSVFSVKELPEGELVDTTDKKEIEQDEKYNLVQAAKLLAGNKY
;
A
#
# COMPACT_ATOMS: atom_id res chain seq x y z
N SER A 1 -16.25 9.16 -8.21
CA SER A 1 -14.89 8.70 -7.87
C SER A 1 -14.82 8.05 -6.48
N LYS A 2 -15.48 8.56 -5.44
CA LYS A 2 -15.48 7.95 -4.09
C LYS A 2 -15.95 6.48 -4.05
N ARG A 3 -16.95 6.10 -4.83
CA ARG A 3 -17.48 4.71 -4.88
C ARG A 3 -16.47 3.69 -5.41
N ARG A 4 -15.57 4.06 -6.33
CA ARG A 4 -14.56 3.13 -6.86
C ARG A 4 -13.47 2.83 -5.85
N VAL A 5 -13.06 3.82 -5.05
CA VAL A 5 -12.06 3.65 -3.99
C VAL A 5 -12.56 2.68 -2.93
N VAL A 6 -13.80 2.86 -2.47
CA VAL A 6 -14.42 1.97 -1.46
C VAL A 6 -14.50 0.52 -1.93
N VAL A 7 -14.82 0.26 -3.20
CA VAL A 7 -14.90 -1.12 -3.73
C VAL A 7 -13.51 -1.77 -3.77
N THR A 8 -12.48 -1.02 -4.17
CA THR A 8 -11.09 -1.53 -4.20
C THR A 8 -10.58 -1.84 -2.79
N ASP A 9 -10.89 -0.98 -1.83
CA ASP A 9 -10.46 -1.14 -0.44
C ASP A 9 -11.10 -2.38 0.20
N ILE A 10 -12.40 -2.60 -0.02
CA ILE A 10 -13.12 -3.79 0.46
C ILE A 10 -12.55 -5.06 -0.20
N PHE A 11 -12.26 -5.01 -1.50
CA PHE A 11 -11.72 -6.16 -2.24
C PHE A 11 -10.35 -6.56 -1.71
N PHE A 12 -9.42 -5.61 -1.54
CA PHE A 12 -8.10 -5.90 -1.00
C PHE A 12 -8.15 -6.27 0.49
N GLY A 13 -9.01 -5.65 1.29
CA GLY A 13 -9.23 -6.05 2.68
C GLY A 13 -9.66 -7.52 2.79
N ALA A 14 -10.65 -7.93 2.02
CA ALA A 14 -11.13 -9.31 2.00
C ALA A 14 -10.08 -10.31 1.47
N LEU A 15 -9.20 -9.89 0.55
CA LEU A 15 -8.08 -10.73 0.08
C LEU A 15 -7.01 -10.92 1.17
N ILE A 16 -6.71 -9.87 1.93
CA ILE A 16 -5.77 -9.91 3.05
C ILE A 16 -6.30 -10.84 4.14
N ASP A 17 -7.58 -10.73 4.50
CA ASP A 17 -8.21 -11.56 5.52
C ASP A 17 -8.23 -13.04 5.15
N LYS A 18 -8.38 -13.37 3.87
CA LYS A 18 -8.32 -14.76 3.36
C LYS A 18 -6.90 -15.31 3.20
N THR A 19 -5.89 -14.48 3.40
CA THR A 19 -4.50 -14.89 3.21
C THR A 19 -3.99 -15.60 4.46
N HIS A 20 -3.73 -16.90 4.35
CA HIS A 20 -3.07 -17.69 5.37
C HIS A 20 -1.62 -17.93 4.98
N SER A 21 -0.70 -17.17 5.54
CA SER A 21 0.74 -17.31 5.28
C SER A 21 1.52 -17.55 6.58
N LYS A 22 2.59 -18.38 6.49
CA LYS A 22 3.54 -18.58 7.59
C LYS A 22 4.21 -17.27 8.07
N ARG A 23 4.12 -16.20 7.29
CA ARG A 23 4.71 -14.88 7.58
C ARG A 23 3.70 -13.86 8.12
N GLY A 24 2.43 -14.27 8.35
CA GLY A 24 1.33 -13.40 8.74
C GLY A 24 0.37 -13.10 7.60
N LYS A 25 -0.70 -12.33 7.88
CA LYS A 25 -1.75 -11.98 6.91
C LYS A 25 -1.38 -10.75 6.07
N ALA A 26 -0.93 -9.68 6.71
CA ALA A 26 -0.65 -8.39 6.06
C ALA A 26 0.76 -8.27 5.49
N ARG A 27 1.77 -8.88 6.13
CA ARG A 27 3.19 -8.76 5.74
C ARG A 27 3.51 -9.18 4.29
N PRO A 28 3.00 -10.31 3.74
CA PRO A 28 3.22 -10.66 2.35
C PRO A 28 2.67 -9.61 1.37
N TRP A 29 1.50 -9.06 1.67
CA TRP A 29 0.87 -8.04 0.84
C TRP A 29 1.63 -6.73 0.82
N MET A 30 2.23 -6.33 1.95
CA MET A 30 3.14 -5.18 2.00
C MET A 30 4.37 -5.41 1.12
N LEU A 31 4.97 -6.61 1.18
CA LEU A 31 6.17 -6.91 0.41
C LEU A 31 5.87 -6.92 -1.10
N TYR A 32 4.88 -7.69 -1.53
CA TYR A 32 4.52 -7.80 -2.95
C TYR A 32 3.91 -6.51 -3.50
N GLY A 33 3.09 -5.81 -2.71
CA GLY A 33 2.54 -4.52 -3.08
C GLY A 33 3.63 -3.49 -3.36
N TYR A 34 4.67 -3.45 -2.51
CA TYR A 34 5.76 -2.50 -2.72
C TYR A 34 6.68 -2.87 -3.88
N ILE A 35 6.92 -4.16 -4.15
CA ILE A 35 7.63 -4.60 -5.35
C ILE A 35 6.88 -4.13 -6.60
N GLY A 36 5.56 -4.28 -6.64
CA GLY A 36 4.73 -3.76 -7.71
C GLY A 36 4.80 -2.24 -7.85
N CYS A 37 4.81 -1.50 -6.72
CA CYS A 37 5.02 -0.05 -6.72
C CYS A 37 6.37 0.34 -7.33
N ALA A 38 7.45 -0.35 -6.96
CA ALA A 38 8.78 -0.07 -7.47
C ALA A 38 8.88 -0.31 -8.98
N ILE A 39 8.33 -1.44 -9.47
CA ILE A 39 8.32 -1.78 -10.90
C ILE A 39 7.51 -0.74 -11.69
N THR A 40 6.32 -0.39 -11.23
CA THR A 40 5.46 0.59 -11.92
C THR A 40 6.02 2.00 -11.85
N LEU A 41 6.69 2.37 -10.75
CA LEU A 41 7.42 3.63 -10.66
C LEU A 41 8.52 3.71 -11.72
N LEU A 42 9.34 2.66 -11.85
CA LEU A 42 10.36 2.60 -12.89
C LEU A 42 9.76 2.64 -14.30
N ALA A 43 8.63 1.97 -14.52
CA ALA A 43 7.92 1.98 -15.80
C ALA A 43 7.44 3.39 -16.20
N ILE A 44 7.01 4.22 -15.24
CA ILE A 44 6.61 5.62 -15.48
C ILE A 44 7.79 6.44 -16.04
N PHE A 45 9.01 6.23 -15.51
CA PHE A 45 10.19 6.95 -15.96
C PHE A 45 10.95 6.27 -17.10
N ALA A 46 10.59 5.05 -17.46
CA ALA A 46 11.20 4.28 -18.54
C ALA A 46 10.38 4.29 -19.84
N ILE A 47 9.66 5.38 -20.12
CA ILE A 47 8.88 5.52 -21.36
C ILE A 47 9.82 5.45 -22.56
N PRO A 48 9.60 4.51 -23.52
CA PRO A 48 10.45 4.41 -24.72
C PRO A 48 10.27 5.64 -25.60
N ALA A 49 11.38 6.27 -25.99
CA ALA A 49 11.39 7.47 -26.84
C ALA A 49 10.93 7.18 -28.30
N ASN A 50 11.00 5.94 -28.74
CA ASN A 50 10.65 5.50 -30.10
C ASN A 50 9.13 5.33 -30.31
N LEU A 51 8.32 5.41 -29.22
CA LEU A 51 6.88 5.32 -29.34
C LEU A 51 6.28 6.66 -29.78
N GLY A 52 5.24 6.61 -30.62
CA GLY A 52 4.48 7.80 -30.97
C GLY A 52 3.85 8.46 -29.73
N GLN A 53 3.59 9.75 -29.81
CA GLN A 53 3.13 10.58 -28.69
C GLN A 53 1.89 10.00 -27.97
N VAL A 54 0.92 9.49 -28.72
CA VAL A 54 -0.29 8.86 -28.18
C VAL A 54 0.05 7.60 -27.37
N ALA A 55 0.98 6.77 -27.86
CA ALA A 55 1.41 5.55 -27.18
C ALA A 55 2.19 5.86 -25.89
N GLN A 56 2.99 6.94 -25.86
CA GLN A 56 3.67 7.41 -24.66
C GLN A 56 2.67 7.86 -23.59
N TYR A 57 1.64 8.60 -23.95
CA TYR A 57 0.58 8.98 -23.02
C TYR A 57 -0.21 7.79 -22.50
N ALA A 58 -0.54 6.83 -23.37
CA ALA A 58 -1.22 5.59 -22.96
C ALA A 58 -0.36 4.78 -21.98
N TRP A 59 0.93 4.64 -22.26
CA TRP A 59 1.91 3.97 -21.39
C TRP A 59 1.96 4.63 -20.01
N PHE A 60 2.12 5.95 -19.96
CA PHE A 60 2.12 6.71 -18.72
C PHE A 60 0.83 6.51 -17.94
N LEU A 61 -0.32 6.61 -18.59
CA LEU A 61 -1.63 6.49 -17.94
C LEU A 61 -1.84 5.08 -17.35
N ILE A 62 -1.44 4.04 -18.06
CA ILE A 62 -1.53 2.66 -17.58
C ILE A 62 -0.59 2.46 -16.39
N ALA A 63 0.68 2.83 -16.50
CA ALA A 63 1.66 2.66 -15.44
C ALA A 63 1.28 3.47 -14.19
N TYR A 64 0.81 4.70 -14.36
CA TYR A 64 0.35 5.56 -13.26
C TYR A 64 -0.91 5.01 -12.57
N THR A 65 -1.85 4.47 -13.35
CA THR A 65 -3.07 3.87 -12.80
C THR A 65 -2.74 2.59 -12.03
N LEU A 66 -1.87 1.73 -12.56
CA LEU A 66 -1.42 0.53 -11.85
C LEU A 66 -0.70 0.88 -10.55
N LEU A 67 0.18 1.88 -10.58
CA LEU A 67 0.89 2.35 -9.38
C LEU A 67 -0.09 2.77 -8.30
N ASN A 68 -1.02 3.67 -8.61
CA ASN A 68 -1.89 4.30 -7.61
C ASN A 68 -3.11 3.45 -7.25
N ALA A 69 -3.82 2.89 -8.23
CA ALA A 69 -5.08 2.20 -8.00
C ALA A 69 -4.92 0.75 -7.55
N VAL A 70 -3.79 0.12 -7.84
CA VAL A 70 -3.56 -1.30 -7.49
C VAL A 70 -2.50 -1.42 -6.41
N PHE A 71 -1.24 -1.17 -6.75
CA PHE A 71 -0.12 -1.49 -5.86
C PHE A 71 -0.04 -0.58 -4.63
N TYR A 72 -0.20 0.73 -4.81
CA TYR A 72 -0.19 1.67 -3.69
C TYR A 72 -1.38 1.44 -2.76
N THR A 73 -2.58 1.22 -3.31
CA THR A 73 -3.78 0.93 -2.52
C THR A 73 -3.63 -0.39 -1.75
N ALA A 74 -3.18 -1.46 -2.40
CA ALA A 74 -2.94 -2.75 -1.76
C ALA A 74 -1.93 -2.65 -0.61
N ASN A 75 -0.81 -1.94 -0.85
CA ASN A 75 0.21 -1.73 0.17
C ASN A 75 -0.30 -0.89 1.35
N ASN A 76 -1.08 0.15 1.09
CA ASN A 76 -1.63 1.03 2.12
C ASN A 76 -2.66 0.32 3.00
N ILE A 77 -3.53 -0.52 2.41
CA ILE A 77 -4.50 -1.33 3.15
C ILE A 77 -3.77 -2.38 3.98
N ALA A 78 -2.78 -3.07 3.41
CA ALA A 78 -1.98 -4.06 4.13
C ALA A 78 -1.23 -3.43 5.32
N TYR A 79 -0.70 -2.22 5.16
CA TYR A 79 -0.06 -1.49 6.25
C TYR A 79 -1.05 -1.09 7.35
N SER A 80 -2.26 -0.67 6.98
CA SER A 80 -3.31 -0.34 7.95
C SER A 80 -3.78 -1.59 8.70
N ALA A 81 -3.95 -2.71 8.01
CA ALA A 81 -4.25 -4.01 8.61
C ALA A 81 -3.14 -4.45 9.57
N LEU A 82 -1.87 -4.28 9.19
CA LEU A 82 -0.73 -4.62 10.04
C LEU A 82 -0.77 -3.85 11.38
N THR A 83 -1.13 -2.57 11.37
CA THR A 83 -1.26 -1.77 12.60
C THR A 83 -2.26 -2.38 13.57
N ALA A 84 -3.39 -2.92 13.06
CA ALA A 84 -4.39 -3.61 13.87
C ALA A 84 -3.94 -5.01 14.33
N LEU A 85 -3.03 -5.66 13.60
CA LEU A 85 -2.52 -7.00 13.88
C LEU A 85 -1.32 -7.02 14.84
N VAL A 86 -0.71 -5.87 15.10
CA VAL A 86 0.48 -5.77 15.97
C VAL A 86 0.11 -5.59 17.43
N THR A 87 -0.97 -4.88 17.73
CA THR A 87 -1.41 -4.63 19.10
C THR A 87 -2.93 -4.54 19.21
N LYS A 88 -3.48 -5.00 20.34
CA LYS A 88 -4.90 -4.83 20.72
C LYS A 88 -5.18 -3.49 21.40
N ASN A 89 -4.15 -2.81 21.87
CA ASN A 89 -4.30 -1.57 22.61
C ASN A 89 -4.61 -0.40 21.68
N SER A 90 -5.81 0.14 21.74
CA SER A 90 -6.23 1.26 20.91
C SER A 90 -5.36 2.50 21.06
N ALA A 91 -4.80 2.75 22.26
CA ALA A 91 -3.90 3.89 22.50
C ALA A 91 -2.58 3.71 21.71
N GLU A 92 -2.00 2.50 21.74
CA GLU A 92 -0.80 2.17 20.96
C GLU A 92 -1.05 2.25 19.45
N GLN A 93 -2.22 1.79 18.98
CA GLN A 93 -2.59 1.91 17.55
C GLN A 93 -2.65 3.38 17.13
N VAL A 94 -3.24 4.26 17.93
CA VAL A 94 -3.30 5.70 17.65
C VAL A 94 -1.89 6.31 17.65
N GLU A 95 -1.05 5.91 18.58
CA GLU A 95 0.34 6.37 18.65
C GLU A 95 1.13 5.93 17.41
N MET A 96 1.02 4.66 17.01
CA MET A 96 1.63 4.14 15.77
C MET A 96 1.15 4.91 14.53
N CYS A 97 -0.13 5.20 14.43
CA CYS A 97 -0.68 5.99 13.34
C CYS A 97 -0.12 7.43 13.35
N SER A 98 0.02 8.04 14.51
CA SER A 98 0.56 9.39 14.65
C SER A 98 2.02 9.46 14.20
N TYR A 99 2.86 8.52 14.64
CA TYR A 99 4.23 8.40 14.15
C TYR A 99 4.30 8.18 12.65
N ARG A 100 3.43 7.32 12.10
CA ARG A 100 3.34 7.09 10.66
C ARG A 100 3.09 8.40 9.90
N PHE A 101 2.13 9.20 10.32
CA PHE A 101 1.83 10.47 9.65
C PHE A 101 2.97 11.48 9.78
N MET A 102 3.60 11.58 10.95
CA MET A 102 4.76 12.44 11.15
C MET A 102 5.92 12.09 10.22
N PHE A 103 6.29 10.80 10.17
CA PHE A 103 7.37 10.33 9.31
C PHE A 103 7.02 10.42 7.81
N ALA A 104 5.78 10.15 7.43
CA ALA A 104 5.32 10.30 6.05
C ALA A 104 5.41 11.76 5.59
N PHE A 105 4.99 12.69 6.44
CA PHE A 105 5.07 14.12 6.16
C PHE A 105 6.53 14.61 6.08
N ALA A 106 7.36 14.25 7.05
CA ALA A 106 8.78 14.59 7.06
C ALA A 106 9.52 14.04 5.82
N THR A 107 9.27 12.77 5.47
CA THR A 107 9.83 12.15 4.27
C THR A 107 9.36 12.83 2.99
N SER A 108 8.08 13.21 2.91
CA SER A 108 7.53 13.93 1.76
C SER A 108 8.23 15.27 1.55
N LEU A 109 8.42 16.06 2.62
CA LEU A 109 9.14 17.33 2.56
C LEU A 109 10.61 17.13 2.15
N LEU A 110 11.26 16.14 2.73
CA LEU A 110 12.66 15.83 2.44
C LEU A 110 12.85 15.43 0.97
N ILE A 111 12.01 14.53 0.46
CA ILE A 111 12.05 14.10 -0.94
C ILE A 111 11.82 15.29 -1.86
N GLN A 112 10.79 16.12 -1.62
CA GLN A 112 10.50 17.30 -2.44
C GLN A 112 11.69 18.28 -2.47
N SER A 113 12.36 18.48 -1.32
CA SER A 113 13.49 19.41 -1.22
C SER A 113 14.74 18.90 -1.96
N ILE A 114 14.98 17.59 -1.95
CA ILE A 114 16.21 17.00 -2.50
C ILE A 114 16.06 16.62 -3.98
N THR A 115 14.88 16.23 -4.42
CA THR A 115 14.67 15.62 -5.74
C THR A 115 15.19 16.49 -6.89
N LEU A 116 14.87 17.78 -6.90
CA LEU A 116 15.26 18.66 -7.98
C LEU A 116 16.79 18.84 -8.05
N GLY A 117 17.43 19.02 -6.90
CA GLY A 117 18.90 19.09 -6.80
C GLY A 117 19.56 17.77 -7.22
N ALA A 118 19.02 16.63 -6.83
CA ALA A 118 19.53 15.32 -7.21
C ALA A 118 19.39 15.08 -8.73
N VAL A 119 18.26 15.45 -9.34
CA VAL A 119 18.05 15.33 -10.79
C VAL A 119 19.09 16.16 -11.56
N THR A 120 19.32 17.41 -11.15
CA THR A 120 20.33 18.28 -11.80
C THR A 120 21.75 17.75 -11.62
N ALA A 121 22.11 17.26 -10.44
CA ALA A 121 23.41 16.69 -10.14
C ALA A 121 23.70 15.39 -10.91
N LEU A 122 22.65 14.62 -11.24
CA LEU A 122 22.75 13.33 -11.94
C LEU A 122 22.55 13.46 -13.48
N GLY A 123 22.82 14.62 -14.06
CA GLY A 123 22.83 14.84 -15.49
C GLY A 123 21.60 15.55 -16.06
N GLY A 124 20.62 15.88 -15.22
CA GLY A 124 19.41 16.61 -15.65
C GLY A 124 18.52 15.85 -16.65
N GLY A 125 17.48 16.48 -17.14
CA GLY A 125 16.60 15.94 -18.17
C GLY A 125 16.02 14.55 -17.84
N ALA A 126 15.65 13.80 -18.87
CA ALA A 126 15.04 12.46 -18.71
C ALA A 126 16.00 11.44 -18.07
N ALA A 127 17.31 11.56 -18.28
CA ALA A 127 18.31 10.68 -17.69
C ALA A 127 18.41 10.88 -16.18
N GLY A 128 18.46 12.14 -15.72
CA GLY A 128 18.49 12.48 -14.30
C GLY A 128 17.24 11.98 -13.57
N TRP A 129 16.06 12.17 -14.14
CA TRP A 129 14.81 11.67 -13.57
C TRP A 129 14.78 10.15 -13.46
N ARG A 130 15.25 9.41 -14.49
CA ARG A 130 15.34 7.94 -14.44
C ARG A 130 16.27 7.47 -13.33
N THR A 131 17.43 8.09 -13.20
CA THR A 131 18.43 7.73 -12.19
C THR A 131 17.89 7.97 -10.78
N VAL A 132 17.25 9.11 -10.53
CA VAL A 132 16.60 9.40 -9.24
C VAL A 132 15.48 8.42 -8.94
N ALA A 133 14.64 8.06 -9.94
CA ALA A 133 13.57 7.08 -9.78
C ALA A 133 14.12 5.70 -9.39
N ILE A 134 15.24 5.26 -9.99
CA ILE A 134 15.92 4.00 -9.64
C ILE A 134 16.41 4.04 -8.19
N ILE A 135 17.07 5.11 -7.79
CA ILE A 135 17.58 5.28 -6.42
C ILE A 135 16.42 5.21 -5.42
N TYR A 136 15.32 5.94 -5.67
CA TYR A 136 14.16 5.93 -4.79
C TYR A 136 13.45 4.58 -4.75
N ALA A 137 13.35 3.87 -5.88
CA ALA A 137 12.77 2.54 -5.93
C ALA A 137 13.58 1.54 -5.10
N ILE A 138 14.91 1.55 -5.24
CA ILE A 138 15.81 0.67 -4.49
C ILE A 138 15.76 1.01 -2.99
N THR A 139 15.89 2.29 -2.63
CA THR A 139 15.86 2.74 -1.24
C THR A 139 14.53 2.36 -0.59
N GLY A 140 13.43 2.62 -1.26
CA GLY A 140 12.12 2.27 -0.76
C GLY A 140 11.91 0.76 -0.62
N LEU A 141 12.40 -0.07 -1.56
CA LEU A 141 12.38 -1.53 -1.45
C LEU A 141 13.16 -2.01 -0.22
N LEU A 142 14.35 -1.47 0.02
CA LEU A 142 15.18 -1.82 1.17
C LEU A 142 14.48 -1.46 2.49
N VAL A 143 13.99 -0.22 2.60
CA VAL A 143 13.28 0.27 3.80
C VAL A 143 11.99 -0.52 4.05
N ASN A 144 11.18 -0.75 3.01
CA ASN A 144 9.95 -1.53 3.16
C ASN A 144 10.23 -2.98 3.54
N THR A 145 11.24 -3.61 2.93
CA THR A 145 11.65 -4.98 3.26
C THR A 145 12.10 -5.05 4.72
N LEU A 146 12.96 -4.13 5.15
CA LEU A 146 13.42 -4.05 6.53
C LEU A 146 12.25 -3.88 7.50
N SER A 147 11.30 -3.00 7.19
CA SER A 147 10.08 -2.77 7.97
C SER A 147 9.24 -4.06 8.10
N VAL A 148 8.99 -4.76 7.00
CA VAL A 148 8.22 -6.01 6.99
C VAL A 148 8.86 -7.11 7.83
N PHE A 149 10.20 -7.19 7.83
CA PHE A 149 10.91 -8.20 8.63
C PHE A 149 11.08 -7.80 10.10
N SER A 150 11.10 -6.51 10.41
CA SER A 150 11.27 -6.02 11.80
C SER A 150 9.99 -6.14 12.63
N VAL A 151 8.81 -6.11 12.00
CA VAL A 151 7.51 -6.17 12.70
C VAL A 151 6.99 -7.60 12.70
N LYS A 152 6.46 -8.06 13.83
CA LYS A 152 5.77 -9.35 13.98
C LYS A 152 4.28 -9.11 14.24
N GLU A 153 3.44 -9.84 13.52
CA GLU A 153 2.00 -9.89 13.80
C GLU A 153 1.77 -10.77 15.04
N LEU A 154 0.77 -10.42 15.84
CA LEU A 154 0.31 -11.24 16.95
C LEU A 154 -0.29 -12.56 16.44
N PRO A 155 -0.12 -13.68 17.17
CA PRO A 155 -0.77 -14.94 16.84
C PRO A 155 -2.29 -14.78 16.80
N GLU A 156 -2.96 -15.47 15.88
CA GLU A 156 -4.43 -15.39 15.72
C GLU A 156 -5.20 -15.69 17.02
N GLY A 157 -4.65 -16.58 17.85
CA GLY A 157 -5.22 -16.93 19.16
C GLY A 157 -5.19 -15.80 20.18
N GLU A 158 -4.31 -14.81 20.04
CA GLU A 158 -4.20 -13.66 20.92
C GLU A 158 -5.00 -12.45 20.41
N LEU A 159 -5.36 -12.43 19.13
CA LEU A 159 -6.16 -11.34 18.52
C LEU A 159 -7.65 -11.45 18.85
N VAL A 160 -8.15 -12.63 19.19
CA VAL A 160 -9.56 -12.89 19.44
C VAL A 160 -9.77 -13.14 20.94
N ASP A 161 -10.45 -12.23 21.61
CA ASP A 161 -10.97 -12.49 22.96
C ASP A 161 -12.06 -13.57 22.87
N THR A 162 -12.09 -14.45 23.86
CA THR A 162 -12.99 -15.62 23.91
C THR A 162 -14.47 -15.27 23.82
N THR A 163 -14.82 -14.01 24.02
CA THR A 163 -16.20 -13.50 23.92
C THR A 163 -16.60 -13.24 22.47
N ASP A 164 -15.65 -12.83 21.63
CA ASP A 164 -15.90 -12.48 20.22
C ASP A 164 -15.93 -13.69 19.28
N LYS A 165 -15.41 -14.86 19.72
CA LYS A 165 -15.41 -16.08 18.88
C LYS A 165 -16.80 -16.49 18.40
N LYS A 166 -17.83 -16.28 19.21
CA LYS A 166 -19.22 -16.63 18.85
C LYS A 166 -19.84 -15.64 17.85
N GLU A 167 -19.43 -14.37 17.89
CA GLU A 167 -19.90 -13.36 16.96
C GLU A 167 -19.18 -13.49 15.59
N ILE A 168 -17.88 -13.80 15.60
CA ILE A 168 -17.09 -13.99 14.38
C ILE A 168 -17.52 -15.21 13.58
N GLU A 169 -17.90 -16.34 14.24
CA GLU A 169 -18.45 -17.52 13.55
C GLU A 169 -19.83 -17.26 12.91
N GLN A 170 -20.58 -16.26 13.39
CA GLN A 170 -21.80 -15.80 12.74
C GLN A 170 -21.51 -14.84 11.57
N ASP A 171 -20.49 -14.01 11.67
CA ASP A 171 -20.10 -13.04 10.65
C ASP A 171 -19.37 -13.68 9.45
N GLU A 172 -18.68 -14.80 9.62
CA GLU A 172 -18.09 -15.56 8.49
C GLU A 172 -19.13 -16.04 7.46
N LYS A 173 -20.42 -16.08 7.83
CA LYS A 173 -21.52 -16.40 6.92
C LYS A 173 -22.00 -15.24 6.07
N TYR A 174 -21.55 -14.00 6.34
CA TYR A 174 -21.92 -12.88 5.48
C TYR A 174 -21.13 -12.92 4.16
N ASN A 175 -21.86 -13.24 3.10
CA ASN A 175 -21.32 -13.22 1.75
C ASN A 175 -20.90 -11.78 1.40
N LEU A 176 -19.76 -11.58 0.74
CA LEU A 176 -19.23 -10.27 0.28
C LEU A 176 -20.31 -9.39 -0.40
N VAL A 177 -21.28 -10.04 -1.07
CA VAL A 177 -22.43 -9.39 -1.69
C VAL A 177 -23.39 -8.78 -0.66
N GLN A 178 -23.57 -9.40 0.50
CA GLN A 178 -24.44 -8.90 1.57
C GLN A 178 -23.77 -7.72 2.31
N ALA A 179 -22.47 -7.80 2.56
CA ALA A 179 -21.69 -6.69 3.14
C ALA A 179 -21.71 -5.46 2.23
N ALA A 180 -21.52 -5.65 0.92
CA ALA A 180 -21.62 -4.58 -0.07
C ALA A 180 -23.05 -3.98 -0.14
N LYS A 181 -24.09 -4.81 0.03
CA LYS A 181 -25.50 -4.37 0.02
C LYS A 181 -25.87 -3.58 1.27
N LEU A 182 -25.36 -3.96 2.43
CA LEU A 182 -25.51 -3.23 3.69
C LEU A 182 -24.83 -1.88 3.66
N LEU A 183 -23.61 -1.80 3.11
CA LEU A 183 -22.87 -0.54 2.91
C LEU A 183 -23.55 0.38 1.88
N ALA A 184 -24.13 -0.18 0.84
CA ALA A 184 -24.88 0.60 -0.16
C ALA A 184 -26.24 1.09 0.35
N GLY A 185 -26.82 0.42 1.34
CA GLY A 185 -28.09 0.77 1.97
C GLY A 185 -27.98 1.77 3.12
N ASN A 186 -26.80 1.98 3.66
CA ASN A 186 -26.59 2.90 4.77
C ASN A 186 -26.51 4.34 4.26
N LYS A 187 -27.54 5.10 4.56
CA LYS A 187 -27.77 6.52 4.15
C LYS A 187 -27.21 7.52 5.18
N TYR A 188 -25.98 7.31 5.68
CA TYR A 188 -25.30 8.31 6.52
C TYR A 188 -24.10 8.90 5.83
#